data_05f79669ef84c930226f33ecd2887f27
#
_entry.id   05f79669ef84c930226f33ecd2887f27
#
_cell.length_a   1.000
_cell.length_b   1.000
_cell.length_c   1.000
_cell.angle_alpha   90.00
_cell.angle_beta   90.00
_cell.angle_gamma   90.00
#
_symmetry.space_group_name_H-M   'P 1'
#
loop_
_entity.id
_entity.type
_entity.pdbx_description
1 polymer ?
#
loop_
_entity_poly.entity_id
_entity_poly.type
_entity_poly.pdbx_seq_one_letter_code
_entity_poly.pdbx_strand_id
1 'polypeptide(L)'
;MTQPTHFHPSLLPLDGGINFRDLGGNLAADGRRIKRGLLFRSGSLDSLSAKDCDFLSRGPAAQIIDYRDADEVLSKPDVLWQGASYHNIPANPLSSEVNANLEKLTNETLATFDARAFMLELYRRLPFSNLAYKQLSGLLQNCASPEHATASIVQHCAVGKDRTGVGSALVLFALGADESTVLEDYLLTETTLAPFREHMLAQLSLKLNAQALGQFAFVLSAKEEFIQTALRSIQERYGSREQWLQQEFGLGSLEREKLQSYFLE
;
A
#
# COMPACT_ATOMS: atom_id res chain seq x y z
N MET A 1 -0.77 30.80 9.57
CA MET A 1 -1.01 29.45 9.03
C MET A 1 0.26 28.66 9.24
N THR A 2 0.33 27.88 10.30
CA THR A 2 1.48 27.01 10.59
C THR A 2 1.43 25.84 9.63
N GLN A 3 2.48 25.63 8.83
CA GLN A 3 2.63 24.42 8.01
C GLN A 3 2.61 23.19 8.94
N PRO A 4 1.93 22.09 8.55
CA PRO A 4 1.95 20.87 9.35
C PRO A 4 3.37 20.32 9.42
N THR A 5 3.83 20.01 10.63
CA THR A 5 5.19 19.60 11.01
C THR A 5 5.60 18.19 10.54
N HIS A 6 4.87 17.55 9.61
CA HIS A 6 5.07 16.15 9.20
C HIS A 6 5.09 15.95 7.68
N PHE A 7 5.69 16.88 6.94
CA PHE A 7 5.84 16.73 5.49
C PHE A 7 7.07 15.88 5.17
N HIS A 8 6.86 14.61 4.82
CA HIS A 8 7.93 13.78 4.27
C HIS A 8 8.10 14.07 2.77
N PRO A 9 9.35 14.15 2.23
CA PRO A 9 9.60 14.51 0.83
C PRO A 9 8.99 13.57 -0.22
N SER A 10 8.61 12.36 0.15
CA SER A 10 7.93 11.42 -0.75
C SER A 10 6.42 11.65 -0.84
N LEU A 11 5.79 12.34 0.13
CA LEU A 11 4.36 12.65 0.08
C LEU A 11 4.07 13.63 -1.06
N LEU A 12 3.03 13.33 -1.83
CA LEU A 12 2.53 14.28 -2.82
C LEU A 12 1.75 15.41 -2.12
N PRO A 13 1.83 16.64 -2.63
CA PRO A 13 1.17 17.81 -2.05
C PRO A 13 -0.33 17.84 -2.41
N LEU A 14 -1.07 16.81 -2.03
CA LEU A 14 -2.50 16.64 -2.31
C LEU A 14 -3.33 17.08 -1.10
N ASP A 15 -4.44 17.74 -1.35
CA ASP A 15 -5.36 18.20 -0.30
C ASP A 15 -6.18 17.01 0.27
N GLY A 16 -6.58 16.06 -0.61
CA GLY A 16 -7.36 14.86 -0.24
C GLY A 16 -6.57 13.55 -0.26
N GLY A 17 -5.26 13.59 -0.45
CA GLY A 17 -4.43 12.38 -0.53
C GLY A 17 -4.19 11.73 0.82
N ILE A 18 -4.65 10.49 1.01
CA ILE A 18 -4.39 9.70 2.20
C ILE A 18 -3.09 8.91 2.00
N ASN A 19 -2.02 9.23 2.75
CA ASN A 19 -0.77 8.48 2.70
C ASN A 19 -0.22 8.32 1.25
N PHE A 20 -0.56 9.26 0.37
CA PHE A 20 -0.21 9.20 -1.05
C PHE A 20 1.23 9.64 -1.25
N ARG A 21 2.10 8.72 -1.62
CA ARG A 21 3.54 8.98 -1.76
C ARG A 21 4.20 8.23 -2.91
N ASP A 22 5.30 8.81 -3.37
CA ASP A 22 6.21 8.26 -4.37
C ASP A 22 7.15 7.23 -3.72
N LEU A 23 7.29 6.05 -4.30
CA LEU A 23 8.33 5.08 -3.96
C LEU A 23 9.69 5.46 -4.55
N GLY A 24 9.73 6.45 -5.43
CA GLY A 24 10.97 6.97 -6.00
C GLY A 24 11.90 7.56 -4.95
N GLY A 25 13.19 7.38 -5.14
CA GLY A 25 14.26 7.76 -4.21
C GLY A 25 14.68 6.68 -3.22
N ASN A 26 13.88 5.61 -3.04
CA ASN A 26 14.30 4.44 -2.27
C ASN A 26 15.52 3.77 -2.91
N LEU A 27 16.41 3.21 -2.07
CA LEU A 27 17.66 2.59 -2.52
C LEU A 27 17.45 1.11 -2.86
N ALA A 28 18.02 0.70 -3.98
CA ALA A 28 18.35 -0.69 -4.25
C ALA A 28 19.69 -1.07 -3.57
N ALA A 29 19.91 -2.37 -3.32
CA ALA A 29 21.11 -2.85 -2.64
C ALA A 29 22.42 -2.56 -3.40
N ASP A 30 22.35 -2.32 -4.71
CA ASP A 30 23.49 -1.95 -5.56
C ASP A 30 23.82 -0.44 -5.54
N GLY A 31 23.06 0.34 -4.76
CA GLY A 31 23.24 1.78 -4.59
C GLY A 31 22.47 2.65 -5.58
N ARG A 32 21.82 2.07 -6.59
CA ARG A 32 20.91 2.80 -7.48
C ARG A 32 19.64 3.21 -6.74
N ARG A 33 18.95 4.22 -7.27
CA ARG A 33 17.69 4.70 -6.71
C ARG A 33 16.52 4.40 -7.64
N ILE A 34 15.37 4.18 -7.05
CA ILE A 34 14.11 4.10 -7.81
C ILE A 34 13.82 5.49 -8.38
N LYS A 35 13.56 5.57 -9.69
CA LYS A 35 13.17 6.80 -10.37
C LYS A 35 11.90 7.37 -9.77
N ARG A 36 11.87 8.69 -9.61
CA ARG A 36 10.68 9.40 -9.11
C ARG A 36 9.59 9.51 -10.17
N GLY A 37 8.35 9.62 -9.71
CA GLY A 37 7.20 9.89 -10.56
C GLY A 37 6.64 8.67 -11.31
N LEU A 38 7.11 7.48 -11.05
CA LEU A 38 6.67 6.26 -11.73
C LEU A 38 5.90 5.27 -10.86
N LEU A 39 6.26 5.15 -9.59
CA LEU A 39 5.69 4.14 -8.69
C LEU A 39 5.18 4.81 -7.42
N PHE A 40 3.88 4.69 -7.19
CA PHE A 40 3.21 5.35 -6.07
C PHE A 40 2.44 4.35 -5.21
N ARG A 41 2.27 4.71 -3.94
CA ARG A 41 1.36 4.03 -3.01
C ARG A 41 0.45 5.04 -2.33
N SER A 42 -0.82 4.61 -2.02
CA SER A 42 -1.81 5.50 -1.43
C SER A 42 -2.82 4.75 -0.55
N GLY A 43 -3.58 5.47 0.24
CA GLY A 43 -4.91 5.10 0.71
C GLY A 43 -5.95 5.33 -0.37
N SER A 44 -7.24 5.23 -0.04
CA SER A 44 -8.33 5.44 -0.97
C SER A 44 -8.28 6.83 -1.61
N LEU A 45 -8.77 6.92 -2.83
CA LEU A 45 -8.73 8.12 -3.65
C LEU A 45 -10.06 8.89 -3.62
N ASP A 46 -11.01 8.47 -2.77
CA ASP A 46 -12.36 9.03 -2.67
C ASP A 46 -12.40 10.49 -2.24
N SER A 47 -11.36 10.96 -1.57
CA SER A 47 -11.27 12.34 -1.06
C SER A 47 -10.45 13.29 -1.92
N LEU A 48 -9.98 12.85 -3.10
CA LEU A 48 -9.22 13.72 -4.00
C LEU A 48 -10.06 14.92 -4.48
N SER A 49 -9.50 16.11 -4.36
CA SER A 49 -10.11 17.34 -4.86
C SER A 49 -9.90 17.52 -6.37
N ALA A 50 -10.66 18.41 -7.00
CA ALA A 50 -10.45 18.77 -8.41
C ALA A 50 -9.01 19.29 -8.65
N LYS A 51 -8.43 20.01 -7.68
CA LYS A 51 -7.05 20.49 -7.73
C LYS A 51 -6.03 19.34 -7.68
N ASP A 52 -6.32 18.31 -6.87
CA ASP A 52 -5.48 17.10 -6.81
C ASP A 52 -5.52 16.35 -8.14
N CYS A 53 -6.71 16.19 -8.72
CA CYS A 53 -6.88 15.56 -10.03
C CYS A 53 -6.14 16.33 -11.13
N ASP A 54 -6.21 17.65 -11.12
CA ASP A 54 -5.46 18.50 -12.06
C ASP A 54 -3.94 18.36 -11.87
N PHE A 55 -3.47 18.29 -10.62
CA PHE A 55 -2.06 18.03 -10.32
C PHE A 55 -1.59 16.66 -10.84
N LEU A 56 -2.35 15.59 -10.56
CA LEU A 56 -2.02 14.22 -10.96
C LEU A 56 -2.09 14.02 -12.49
N SER A 57 -3.00 14.72 -13.17
CA SER A 57 -3.15 14.65 -14.63
C SER A 57 -1.98 15.22 -15.42
N ARG A 58 -1.11 16.00 -14.79
CA ARG A 58 0.12 16.55 -15.41
C ARG A 58 1.27 15.54 -15.45
N GLY A 59 1.15 14.46 -14.69
CA GLY A 59 2.12 13.36 -14.69
C GLY A 59 1.91 12.38 -15.85
N PRO A 60 2.68 11.29 -15.87
CA PRO A 60 2.45 10.18 -16.79
C PRO A 60 1.05 9.59 -16.64
N ALA A 61 0.52 8.96 -17.69
CA ALA A 61 -0.72 8.18 -17.60
C ALA A 61 -0.60 7.15 -16.48
N ALA A 62 -1.61 7.06 -15.61
CA ALA A 62 -1.55 6.23 -14.43
C ALA A 62 -2.32 4.92 -14.61
N GLN A 63 -1.70 3.80 -14.22
CA GLN A 63 -2.36 2.53 -13.99
C GLN A 63 -2.67 2.41 -12.49
N ILE A 64 -3.93 2.51 -12.12
CA ILE A 64 -4.38 2.43 -10.73
C ILE A 64 -4.80 0.99 -10.43
N ILE A 65 -4.24 0.41 -9.38
CA ILE A 65 -4.67 -0.87 -8.85
C ILE A 65 -5.22 -0.69 -7.43
N ASP A 66 -6.51 -0.96 -7.27
CA ASP A 66 -7.24 -0.86 -6.01
C ASP A 66 -7.42 -2.24 -5.39
N TYR A 67 -6.88 -2.42 -4.20
CA TYR A 67 -6.89 -3.66 -3.42
C TYR A 67 -8.12 -3.82 -2.53
N ARG A 68 -9.05 -2.88 -2.54
CA ARG A 68 -10.23 -2.88 -1.67
C ARG A 68 -11.25 -3.92 -2.11
N ASP A 69 -11.98 -4.44 -1.13
CA ASP A 69 -13.13 -5.30 -1.37
C ASP A 69 -14.29 -4.48 -1.98
N ALA A 70 -15.23 -5.16 -2.63
CA ALA A 70 -16.29 -4.49 -3.40
C ALA A 70 -17.19 -3.57 -2.55
N ASP A 71 -17.47 -3.94 -1.30
CA ASP A 71 -18.26 -3.13 -0.38
C ASP A 71 -17.50 -1.87 0.10
N GLU A 72 -16.17 -1.93 0.25
CA GLU A 72 -15.33 -0.76 0.51
C GLU A 72 -15.39 0.23 -0.67
N VAL A 73 -15.30 -0.29 -1.92
CA VAL A 73 -15.37 0.54 -3.13
C VAL A 73 -16.76 1.16 -3.31
N LEU A 74 -17.84 0.42 -3.04
CA LEU A 74 -19.20 0.93 -3.10
C LEU A 74 -19.46 2.02 -2.06
N SER A 75 -18.89 1.88 -0.86
CA SER A 75 -19.04 2.87 0.22
C SER A 75 -18.27 4.16 -0.07
N LYS A 76 -17.07 4.05 -0.67
CA LYS A 76 -16.16 5.16 -0.95
C LYS A 76 -15.55 5.00 -2.36
N PRO A 77 -16.31 5.31 -3.42
CA PRO A 77 -15.80 5.21 -4.78
C PRO A 77 -14.66 6.20 -5.01
N ASP A 78 -13.63 5.76 -5.72
CA ASP A 78 -12.48 6.61 -6.03
C ASP A 78 -12.82 7.73 -6.99
N VAL A 79 -12.19 8.87 -6.77
CA VAL A 79 -12.14 9.99 -7.73
C VAL A 79 -10.94 9.76 -8.65
N LEU A 80 -11.21 9.65 -9.93
CA LEU A 80 -10.19 9.42 -10.96
C LEU A 80 -9.86 10.72 -11.70
N TRP A 81 -8.62 10.84 -12.18
CA TRP A 81 -8.17 11.97 -12.99
C TRP A 81 -7.99 11.59 -14.45
N GLN A 82 -7.87 12.58 -15.32
CA GLN A 82 -7.66 12.35 -16.74
C GLN A 82 -6.34 11.61 -17.01
N GLY A 83 -6.40 10.54 -17.79
CA GLY A 83 -5.24 9.68 -18.08
C GLY A 83 -5.05 8.53 -17.09
N ALA A 84 -5.95 8.38 -16.10
CA ALA A 84 -5.94 7.23 -15.19
C ALA A 84 -6.76 6.06 -15.75
N SER A 85 -6.20 4.86 -15.68
CA SER A 85 -6.88 3.58 -15.93
C SER A 85 -7.02 2.83 -14.60
N TYR A 86 -8.21 2.35 -14.27
CA TYR A 86 -8.55 1.81 -12.96
C TYR A 86 -8.84 0.32 -13.01
N HIS A 87 -8.25 -0.42 -12.07
CA HIS A 87 -8.42 -1.85 -11.90
C HIS A 87 -8.69 -2.16 -10.42
N ASN A 88 -9.91 -2.61 -10.10
CA ASN A 88 -10.21 -3.10 -8.76
C ASN A 88 -9.99 -4.61 -8.69
N ILE A 89 -9.04 -5.03 -7.87
CA ILE A 89 -8.72 -6.44 -7.64
C ILE A 89 -8.49 -6.61 -6.13
N PRO A 90 -9.47 -7.17 -5.40
CA PRO A 90 -9.37 -7.35 -3.97
C PRO A 90 -8.14 -8.16 -3.56
N ALA A 91 -7.41 -7.67 -2.57
CA ALA A 91 -6.21 -8.30 -2.04
C ALA A 91 -6.36 -8.84 -0.61
N ASN A 92 -7.54 -8.71 0.01
CA ASN A 92 -7.75 -9.12 1.39
C ASN A 92 -7.96 -10.65 1.49
N PRO A 93 -7.01 -11.40 2.08
CA PRO A 93 -7.13 -12.86 2.21
C PRO A 93 -8.14 -13.29 3.30
N LEU A 94 -8.66 -12.33 4.08
CA LEU A 94 -9.60 -12.57 5.19
C LEU A 94 -11.02 -12.03 4.90
N SER A 95 -11.31 -11.59 3.66
CA SER A 95 -12.61 -10.99 3.32
C SER A 95 -13.81 -11.87 3.63
N SER A 96 -13.65 -13.20 3.58
CA SER A 96 -14.70 -14.14 3.94
C SER A 96 -14.81 -14.40 5.45
N GLU A 97 -13.79 -14.08 6.23
CA GLU A 97 -13.70 -14.40 7.66
C GLU A 97 -14.04 -13.19 8.54
N VAL A 98 -13.75 -11.99 8.07
CA VAL A 98 -14.03 -10.75 8.78
C VAL A 98 -14.56 -9.73 7.78
N ASN A 99 -15.81 -9.32 7.96
CA ASN A 99 -16.31 -8.11 7.34
C ASN A 99 -15.52 -6.92 7.92
N ALA A 100 -14.43 -6.58 7.27
CA ALA A 100 -13.51 -5.50 7.66
C ALA A 100 -14.12 -4.10 7.46
N ASN A 101 -15.45 -4.01 7.47
CA ASN A 101 -16.15 -2.74 7.43
C ASN A 101 -16.03 -2.09 8.81
N LEU A 102 -15.00 -1.26 8.95
CA LEU A 102 -14.69 -0.51 10.18
C LEU A 102 -15.88 0.33 10.69
N GLU A 103 -16.85 0.65 9.81
CA GLU A 103 -18.06 1.38 10.17
C GLU A 103 -19.08 0.54 10.96
N LYS A 104 -18.95 -0.80 10.93
CA LYS A 104 -19.81 -1.74 11.68
C LYS A 104 -19.24 -2.13 13.04
N LEU A 105 -18.09 -1.60 13.44
CA LEU A 105 -17.47 -1.95 14.71
C LEU A 105 -18.23 -1.29 15.87
N THR A 106 -18.65 -2.11 16.81
CA THR A 106 -19.30 -1.70 18.06
C THR A 106 -18.39 -1.97 19.26
N ASN A 107 -18.72 -1.39 20.42
CA ASN A 107 -18.01 -1.71 21.65
C ASN A 107 -18.03 -3.21 21.96
N GLU A 108 -19.14 -3.91 21.67
CA GLU A 108 -19.33 -5.33 21.92
C GLU A 108 -18.43 -6.18 21.00
N THR A 109 -18.39 -5.88 19.70
CA THR A 109 -17.55 -6.61 18.75
C THR A 109 -16.07 -6.39 19.01
N LEU A 110 -15.68 -5.17 19.44
CA LEU A 110 -14.29 -4.84 19.75
C LEU A 110 -13.86 -5.30 21.16
N ALA A 111 -14.77 -5.56 22.09
CA ALA A 111 -14.44 -6.02 23.44
C ALA A 111 -13.77 -7.43 23.44
N THR A 112 -14.15 -8.28 22.49
CA THR A 112 -13.61 -9.65 22.34
C THR A 112 -12.62 -9.78 21.17
N PHE A 113 -12.38 -8.68 20.45
CA PHE A 113 -11.51 -8.67 19.27
C PHE A 113 -10.03 -8.61 19.67
N ASP A 114 -9.25 -9.59 19.26
CA ASP A 114 -7.79 -9.57 19.39
C ASP A 114 -7.19 -8.90 18.15
N ALA A 115 -7.03 -7.59 18.23
CA ALA A 115 -6.47 -6.78 17.14
C ALA A 115 -5.07 -7.24 16.73
N ARG A 116 -4.25 -7.68 17.70
CA ARG A 116 -2.88 -8.15 17.40
C ARG A 116 -2.89 -9.47 16.64
N ALA A 117 -3.65 -10.47 17.14
CA ALA A 117 -3.77 -11.76 16.46
C ALA A 117 -4.33 -11.60 15.05
N PHE A 118 -5.36 -10.76 14.88
CA PHE A 118 -5.94 -10.43 13.57
C PHE A 118 -4.90 -9.83 12.61
N MET A 119 -4.16 -8.82 13.05
CA MET A 119 -3.16 -8.17 12.21
C MET A 119 -2.02 -9.13 11.83
N LEU A 120 -1.53 -9.95 12.76
CA LEU A 120 -0.49 -10.93 12.46
C LEU A 120 -0.98 -12.00 11.47
N GLU A 121 -2.24 -12.47 11.59
CA GLU A 121 -2.81 -13.42 10.65
C GLU A 121 -3.00 -12.81 9.26
N LEU A 122 -3.47 -11.57 9.17
CA LEU A 122 -3.57 -10.83 7.92
C LEU A 122 -2.22 -10.79 7.20
N TYR A 123 -1.16 -10.36 7.88
CA TYR A 123 0.17 -10.25 7.28
C TYR A 123 0.81 -11.61 6.99
N ARG A 124 0.45 -12.66 7.73
CA ARG A 124 0.90 -14.01 7.41
C ARG A 124 0.36 -14.51 6.07
N ARG A 125 -0.87 -14.11 5.70
CA ARG A 125 -1.56 -14.60 4.48
C ARG A 125 -1.38 -13.68 3.27
N LEU A 126 -1.28 -12.37 3.45
CA LEU A 126 -1.23 -11.37 2.38
C LEU A 126 -0.23 -11.70 1.26
N PRO A 127 1.00 -12.20 1.54
CA PRO A 127 2.00 -12.43 0.51
C PRO A 127 1.68 -13.53 -0.51
N PHE A 128 0.67 -14.37 -0.26
CA PHE A 128 0.51 -15.63 -0.97
C PHE A 128 -0.77 -15.73 -1.78
N SER A 129 -0.68 -16.37 -2.97
CA SER A 129 -1.81 -16.67 -3.84
C SER A 129 -2.70 -15.46 -4.14
N ASN A 130 -2.10 -14.28 -4.18
CA ASN A 130 -2.79 -13.01 -4.25
C ASN A 130 -2.87 -12.51 -5.69
N LEU A 131 -4.09 -12.54 -6.28
CA LEU A 131 -4.33 -12.12 -7.66
C LEU A 131 -4.01 -10.65 -7.88
N ALA A 132 -4.25 -9.79 -6.89
CA ALA A 132 -3.94 -8.36 -6.99
C ALA A 132 -2.44 -8.11 -7.15
N TYR A 133 -1.61 -8.85 -6.42
CA TYR A 133 -0.15 -8.73 -6.56
C TYR A 133 0.39 -9.38 -7.84
N LYS A 134 -0.30 -10.41 -8.37
CA LYS A 134 0.00 -10.92 -9.72
C LYS A 134 -0.29 -9.86 -10.79
N GLN A 135 -1.39 -9.15 -10.66
CA GLN A 135 -1.72 -8.04 -11.56
C GLN A 135 -0.72 -6.89 -11.42
N LEU A 136 -0.32 -6.53 -10.20
CA LEU A 136 0.72 -5.53 -9.96
C LEU A 136 2.03 -5.93 -10.65
N SER A 137 2.45 -7.18 -10.53
CA SER A 137 3.64 -7.71 -11.24
C SER A 137 3.51 -7.59 -12.75
N GLY A 138 2.33 -7.91 -13.31
CA GLY A 138 2.07 -7.73 -14.74
C GLY A 138 2.14 -6.27 -15.18
N LEU A 139 1.59 -5.34 -14.39
CA LEU A 139 1.68 -3.89 -14.68
C LEU A 139 3.13 -3.40 -14.63
N LEU A 140 3.94 -3.84 -13.67
CA LEU A 140 5.36 -3.51 -13.61
C LEU A 140 6.10 -3.95 -14.88
N GLN A 141 5.88 -5.19 -15.32
CA GLN A 141 6.51 -5.73 -16.53
C GLN A 141 6.04 -4.99 -17.79
N ASN A 142 4.75 -4.66 -17.88
CA ASN A 142 4.21 -3.89 -19.00
C ASN A 142 4.80 -2.48 -19.06
N CYS A 143 4.88 -1.76 -17.93
CA CYS A 143 5.48 -0.42 -17.89
C CYS A 143 6.97 -0.44 -18.25
N ALA A 144 7.70 -1.51 -17.94
CA ALA A 144 9.10 -1.67 -18.32
C ALA A 144 9.30 -2.08 -19.79
N SER A 145 8.23 -2.30 -20.56
CA SER A 145 8.32 -2.57 -21.98
C SER A 145 8.43 -1.27 -22.79
N PRO A 146 9.17 -1.27 -23.93
CA PRO A 146 9.33 -0.05 -24.75
C PRO A 146 8.01 0.55 -25.26
N GLU A 147 6.97 -0.27 -25.40
CA GLU A 147 5.66 0.12 -25.92
C GLU A 147 4.82 0.92 -24.90
N HIS A 148 5.10 0.74 -23.59
CA HIS A 148 4.32 1.33 -22.49
C HIS A 148 5.19 2.13 -21.50
N ALA A 149 6.39 2.48 -21.89
CA ALA A 149 7.43 3.09 -21.04
C ALA A 149 7.10 4.49 -20.45
N THR A 150 5.88 5.00 -20.63
CA THR A 150 5.46 6.31 -20.13
C THR A 150 4.37 6.25 -19.07
N ALA A 151 3.98 5.06 -18.62
CA ALA A 151 2.94 4.92 -17.61
C ALA A 151 3.52 4.89 -16.19
N SER A 152 2.80 5.47 -15.24
CA SER A 152 3.04 5.30 -13.81
C SER A 152 2.09 4.27 -13.21
N ILE A 153 2.43 3.73 -12.04
CA ILE A 153 1.59 2.80 -11.30
C ILE A 153 1.25 3.42 -9.95
N VAL A 154 -0.04 3.46 -9.63
CA VAL A 154 -0.56 3.83 -8.31
C VAL A 154 -1.23 2.61 -7.70
N GLN A 155 -0.70 2.07 -6.61
CA GLN A 155 -1.33 0.99 -5.87
C GLN A 155 -1.93 1.50 -4.57
N HIS A 156 -3.13 1.07 -4.23
CA HIS A 156 -3.78 1.54 -3.01
C HIS A 156 -4.76 0.53 -2.39
N CYS A 157 -5.14 0.81 -1.16
CA CYS A 157 -6.24 0.17 -0.44
C CYS A 157 -7.00 1.24 0.36
N ALA A 158 -7.67 0.91 1.46
CA ALA A 158 -8.42 1.89 2.24
C ALA A 158 -7.52 2.98 2.85
N VAL A 159 -6.43 2.62 3.52
CA VAL A 159 -5.52 3.59 4.20
C VAL A 159 -4.08 3.54 3.69
N GLY A 160 -3.80 2.72 2.68
CA GLY A 160 -2.46 2.61 2.10
C GLY A 160 -1.41 1.98 3.00
N LYS A 161 -1.83 1.15 3.97
CA LYS A 161 -0.94 0.55 4.97
C LYS A 161 -0.67 -0.93 4.71
N ASP A 162 -1.69 -1.80 4.89
CA ASP A 162 -1.51 -3.26 4.97
C ASP A 162 -1.38 -3.91 3.60
N ARG A 163 -2.47 -3.99 2.84
CA ARG A 163 -2.49 -4.54 1.46
C ARG A 163 -1.49 -3.80 0.58
N THR A 164 -1.48 -2.49 0.65
CA THR A 164 -0.55 -1.63 -0.07
C THR A 164 0.90 -1.80 0.44
N GLY A 165 1.10 -2.01 1.73
CA GLY A 165 2.42 -2.22 2.33
C GLY A 165 3.12 -3.47 1.81
N VAL A 166 2.38 -4.60 1.74
CA VAL A 166 2.91 -5.85 1.17
C VAL A 166 3.12 -5.72 -0.35
N GLY A 167 2.20 -5.04 -1.07
CA GLY A 167 2.40 -4.71 -2.49
C GLY A 167 3.64 -3.83 -2.73
N SER A 168 3.91 -2.86 -1.84
CA SER A 168 5.13 -2.05 -1.90
C SER A 168 6.38 -2.88 -1.62
N ALA A 169 6.33 -3.82 -0.68
CA ALA A 169 7.43 -4.74 -0.42
C ALA A 169 7.76 -5.59 -1.66
N LEU A 170 6.73 -6.08 -2.39
CA LEU A 170 6.91 -6.76 -3.66
C LEU A 170 7.66 -5.88 -4.68
N VAL A 171 7.20 -4.64 -4.86
CA VAL A 171 7.82 -3.67 -5.80
C VAL A 171 9.28 -3.42 -5.42
N LEU A 172 9.54 -3.11 -4.15
CA LEU A 172 10.88 -2.78 -3.66
C LEU A 172 11.83 -3.98 -3.82
N PHE A 173 11.42 -5.19 -3.45
CA PHE A 173 12.22 -6.39 -3.64
C PHE A 173 12.47 -6.74 -5.12
N ALA A 174 11.46 -6.57 -5.98
CA ALA A 174 11.62 -6.77 -7.41
C ALA A 174 12.66 -5.81 -8.02
N LEU A 175 12.76 -4.60 -7.46
CA LEU A 175 13.73 -3.59 -7.84
C LEU A 175 15.09 -3.72 -7.09
N GLY A 176 15.26 -4.77 -6.29
CA GLY A 176 16.53 -5.08 -5.65
C GLY A 176 16.78 -4.33 -4.34
N ALA A 177 15.76 -3.72 -3.74
CA ALA A 177 15.89 -3.15 -2.40
C ALA A 177 16.17 -4.24 -1.35
N ASP A 178 16.85 -3.87 -0.29
CA ASP A 178 17.03 -4.74 0.87
C ASP A 178 15.83 -4.67 1.84
N GLU A 179 15.87 -5.52 2.87
CA GLU A 179 14.80 -5.58 3.88
C GLU A 179 14.70 -4.29 4.70
N SER A 180 15.81 -3.61 4.94
CA SER A 180 15.82 -2.35 5.69
C SER A 180 15.07 -1.25 4.93
N THR A 181 15.27 -1.14 3.64
CA THR A 181 14.52 -0.19 2.78
C THR A 181 13.02 -0.48 2.78
N VAL A 182 12.62 -1.76 2.73
CA VAL A 182 11.21 -2.16 2.81
C VAL A 182 10.60 -1.79 4.16
N LEU A 183 11.36 -2.03 5.24
CA LEU A 183 10.93 -1.70 6.60
C LEU A 183 10.79 -0.19 6.80
N GLU A 184 11.75 0.60 6.33
CA GLU A 184 11.73 2.07 6.39
C GLU A 184 10.52 2.64 5.64
N ASP A 185 10.27 2.20 4.40
CA ASP A 185 9.07 2.63 3.66
C ASP A 185 7.78 2.23 4.39
N TYR A 186 7.70 1.03 4.93
CA TYR A 186 6.52 0.60 5.66
C TYR A 186 6.28 1.43 6.92
N LEU A 187 7.30 1.62 7.76
CA LEU A 187 7.21 2.36 9.01
C LEU A 187 6.97 3.86 8.80
N LEU A 188 7.36 4.41 7.67
CA LEU A 188 7.02 5.78 7.28
C LEU A 188 5.50 6.02 7.32
N THR A 189 4.68 4.99 7.17
CA THR A 189 3.22 5.07 7.31
C THR A 189 2.80 5.59 8.69
N GLU A 190 3.55 5.35 9.76
CA GLU A 190 3.23 5.92 11.09
C GLU A 190 3.16 7.44 11.06
N THR A 191 4.08 8.07 10.35
CA THR A 191 4.13 9.53 10.20
C THR A 191 3.15 10.03 9.14
N THR A 192 3.14 9.39 7.96
CA THR A 192 2.35 9.89 6.81
C THR A 192 0.85 9.67 6.97
N LEU A 193 0.43 8.69 7.77
CA LEU A 193 -0.96 8.42 8.09
C LEU A 193 -1.42 9.11 9.40
N ALA A 194 -0.53 9.72 10.17
CA ALA A 194 -0.86 10.30 11.48
C ALA A 194 -2.04 11.29 11.44
N PRO A 195 -2.11 12.28 10.52
CA PRO A 195 -3.23 13.22 10.48
C PRO A 195 -4.59 12.54 10.24
N PHE A 196 -4.62 11.56 9.32
CA PHE A 196 -5.83 10.77 9.07
C PHE A 196 -6.22 9.93 10.29
N ARG A 197 -5.25 9.25 10.90
CA ARG A 197 -5.47 8.41 12.09
C ARG A 197 -6.01 9.22 13.27
N GLU A 198 -5.41 10.36 13.56
CA GLU A 198 -5.85 11.26 14.64
C GLU A 198 -7.27 11.75 14.41
N HIS A 199 -7.60 12.18 13.20
CA HIS A 199 -8.96 12.61 12.86
C HIS A 199 -9.97 11.46 13.03
N MET A 200 -9.66 10.27 12.53
CA MET A 200 -10.52 9.09 12.63
C MET A 200 -10.74 8.68 14.09
N LEU A 201 -9.67 8.63 14.90
CA LEU A 201 -9.78 8.29 16.32
C LEU A 201 -10.58 9.32 17.11
N ALA A 202 -10.44 10.62 16.81
CA ALA A 202 -11.24 11.67 17.42
C ALA A 202 -12.74 11.50 17.12
N GLN A 203 -13.10 11.18 15.88
CA GLN A 203 -14.51 10.90 15.53
C GLN A 203 -15.04 9.64 16.24
N LEU A 204 -14.26 8.58 16.28
CA LEU A 204 -14.68 7.31 16.90
C LEU A 204 -14.74 7.39 18.43
N SER A 205 -13.96 8.25 19.06
CA SER A 205 -14.01 8.47 20.52
C SER A 205 -15.39 8.96 21.02
N LEU A 206 -16.21 9.50 20.12
CA LEU A 206 -17.60 9.89 20.43
C LEU A 206 -18.56 8.68 20.53
N LYS A 207 -18.18 7.52 20.01
CA LYS A 207 -19.03 6.33 19.88
C LYS A 207 -18.46 5.10 20.58
N LEU A 208 -17.14 4.99 20.63
CA LEU A 208 -16.44 3.84 21.19
C LEU A 208 -15.89 4.14 22.57
N ASN A 209 -15.94 3.13 23.47
CA ASN A 209 -15.27 3.21 24.76
C ASN A 209 -13.74 3.11 24.62
N ALA A 210 -13.01 3.35 25.70
CA ALA A 210 -11.54 3.39 25.68
C ALA A 210 -10.89 2.06 25.21
N GLN A 211 -11.47 0.92 25.57
CA GLN A 211 -10.98 -0.40 25.16
C GLN A 211 -11.16 -0.59 23.65
N ALA A 212 -12.36 -0.38 23.14
CA ALA A 212 -12.68 -0.50 21.73
C ALA A 212 -11.84 0.46 20.87
N LEU A 213 -11.69 1.70 21.32
CA LEU A 213 -10.86 2.71 20.68
C LEU A 213 -9.38 2.29 20.65
N GLY A 214 -8.88 1.67 21.74
CA GLY A 214 -7.52 1.15 21.81
C GLY A 214 -7.27 0.01 20.80
N GLN A 215 -8.20 -0.93 20.65
CA GLN A 215 -8.11 -1.99 19.64
C GLN A 215 -8.09 -1.41 18.22
N PHE A 216 -8.96 -0.44 17.96
CA PHE A 216 -8.99 0.22 16.66
C PHE A 216 -7.73 1.02 16.36
N ALA A 217 -7.21 1.78 17.35
CA ALA A 217 -5.95 2.50 17.23
C ALA A 217 -4.78 1.56 16.92
N PHE A 218 -4.77 0.36 17.56
CA PHE A 218 -3.79 -0.68 17.27
C PHE A 218 -3.87 -1.15 15.81
N VAL A 219 -5.07 -1.43 15.30
CA VAL A 219 -5.26 -1.81 13.88
C VAL A 219 -4.77 -0.73 12.92
N LEU A 220 -4.96 0.56 13.24
CA LEU A 220 -4.51 1.67 12.40
C LEU A 220 -3.01 1.97 12.50
N SER A 221 -2.30 1.44 13.49
CA SER A 221 -0.84 1.64 13.62
C SER A 221 -0.06 0.83 12.60
N ALA A 222 1.09 1.33 12.14
CA ALA A 222 2.04 0.58 11.31
C ALA A 222 3.20 0.06 12.19
N LYS A 223 3.04 -1.14 12.73
CA LYS A 223 4.05 -1.75 13.61
C LYS A 223 5.00 -2.62 12.81
N GLU A 224 6.27 -2.57 13.18
CA GLU A 224 7.33 -3.40 12.59
C GLU A 224 6.96 -4.89 12.59
N GLU A 225 6.38 -5.39 13.71
CA GLU A 225 5.97 -6.79 13.83
C GLU A 225 5.01 -7.25 12.74
N PHE A 226 4.23 -6.35 12.14
CA PHE A 226 3.28 -6.70 11.09
C PHE A 226 4.01 -7.06 9.80
N ILE A 227 4.79 -6.14 9.25
CA ILE A 227 5.52 -6.40 7.99
C ILE A 227 6.56 -7.51 8.18
N GLN A 228 7.22 -7.60 9.33
CA GLN A 228 8.13 -8.69 9.64
C GLN A 228 7.43 -10.05 9.68
N THR A 229 6.15 -10.11 10.06
CA THR A 229 5.38 -11.36 9.98
C THR A 229 5.19 -11.80 8.53
N ALA A 230 4.91 -10.87 7.60
CA ALA A 230 4.85 -11.19 6.19
C ALA A 230 6.20 -11.68 5.66
N LEU A 231 7.30 -10.99 5.99
CA LEU A 231 8.65 -11.35 5.54
C LEU A 231 9.09 -12.72 6.08
N ARG A 232 8.83 -13.00 7.35
CA ARG A 232 9.10 -14.33 7.93
C ARG A 232 8.29 -15.42 7.24
N SER A 233 7.01 -15.19 6.96
CA SER A 233 6.16 -16.16 6.27
C SER A 233 6.64 -16.43 4.85
N ILE A 234 7.16 -15.43 4.15
CA ILE A 234 7.83 -15.58 2.85
C ILE A 234 9.07 -16.46 3.00
N GLN A 235 9.93 -16.16 3.99
CA GLN A 235 11.14 -16.93 4.25
C GLN A 235 10.84 -18.40 4.61
N GLU A 236 9.84 -18.62 5.46
CA GLU A 236 9.43 -19.97 5.87
C GLU A 236 8.89 -20.80 4.71
N ARG A 237 8.13 -20.17 3.78
CA ARG A 237 7.47 -20.90 2.70
C ARG A 237 8.33 -21.08 1.45
N TYR A 238 9.18 -20.11 1.13
CA TYR A 238 9.96 -20.08 -0.11
C TYR A 238 11.47 -20.14 0.10
N GLY A 239 11.95 -20.01 1.33
CA GLY A 239 13.39 -19.99 1.62
C GLY A 239 14.10 -18.69 1.25
N SER A 240 13.53 -17.86 0.36
CA SER A 240 14.03 -16.52 0.04
C SER A 240 12.98 -15.65 -0.64
N ARG A 241 13.19 -14.33 -0.61
CA ARG A 241 12.36 -13.36 -1.31
C ARG A 241 12.42 -13.52 -2.83
N GLU A 242 13.58 -13.92 -3.36
CA GLU A 242 13.77 -14.17 -4.80
C GLU A 242 12.93 -15.35 -5.27
N GLN A 243 12.87 -16.42 -4.49
CA GLN A 243 12.02 -17.58 -4.77
C GLN A 243 10.54 -17.22 -4.68
N TRP A 244 10.14 -16.41 -3.70
CA TRP A 244 8.80 -15.88 -3.59
C TRP A 244 8.41 -15.04 -4.82
N LEU A 245 9.25 -14.09 -5.23
CA LEU A 245 9.03 -13.25 -6.41
C LEU A 245 8.86 -14.10 -7.68
N GLN A 246 9.72 -15.11 -7.85
CA GLN A 246 9.67 -15.98 -9.01
C GLN A 246 8.44 -16.88 -9.02
N GLN A 247 8.15 -17.57 -7.90
CA GLN A 247 7.11 -18.61 -7.87
C GLN A 247 5.70 -18.03 -7.78
N GLU A 248 5.49 -16.94 -7.03
CA GLU A 248 4.17 -16.31 -6.92
C GLU A 248 3.86 -15.37 -8.10
N PHE A 249 4.86 -14.67 -8.63
CA PHE A 249 4.64 -13.53 -9.55
C PHE A 249 5.37 -13.63 -10.88
N GLY A 250 6.13 -14.67 -11.13
CA GLY A 250 6.89 -14.84 -12.37
C GLY A 250 8.05 -13.86 -12.52
N LEU A 251 8.52 -13.24 -11.43
CA LEU A 251 9.61 -12.28 -11.43
C LEU A 251 10.94 -13.00 -11.13
N GLY A 252 11.43 -13.78 -12.11
CA GLY A 252 12.75 -14.40 -12.08
C GLY A 252 13.88 -13.37 -12.24
N SER A 253 15.13 -13.82 -12.31
CA SER A 253 16.29 -12.91 -12.42
C SER A 253 16.20 -12.02 -13.66
N LEU A 254 15.85 -12.58 -14.79
CA LEU A 254 15.77 -11.85 -16.07
C LEU A 254 14.67 -10.76 -16.05
N GLU A 255 13.49 -11.09 -15.52
CA GLU A 255 12.38 -10.13 -15.38
C GLU A 255 12.77 -9.01 -14.42
N ARG A 256 13.39 -9.32 -13.28
CA ARG A 256 13.88 -8.31 -12.33
C ARG A 256 14.96 -7.42 -12.91
N GLU A 257 15.91 -7.96 -13.67
CA GLU A 257 16.92 -7.16 -14.38
C GLU A 257 16.30 -6.15 -15.35
N LYS A 258 15.25 -6.56 -16.09
CA LYS A 258 14.48 -5.64 -16.97
C LYS A 258 13.80 -4.53 -16.16
N LEU A 259 13.12 -4.89 -15.06
CA LEU A 259 12.49 -3.91 -14.18
C LEU A 259 13.53 -2.93 -13.63
N GLN A 260 14.64 -3.42 -13.12
CA GLN A 260 15.73 -2.60 -12.57
C GLN A 260 16.34 -1.67 -13.62
N SER A 261 16.55 -2.17 -14.84
CA SER A 261 17.06 -1.33 -15.94
C SER A 261 16.12 -0.18 -16.31
N TYR A 262 14.81 -0.37 -16.14
CA TYR A 262 13.81 0.66 -16.45
C TYR A 262 13.55 1.60 -15.28
N PHE A 263 13.33 1.05 -14.07
CA PHE A 263 12.88 1.83 -12.90
C PHE A 263 14.02 2.40 -12.04
N LEU A 264 15.28 1.99 -12.22
CA LEU A 264 16.41 2.49 -11.41
C LEU A 264 17.26 3.50 -12.19
N GLU A 265 17.85 4.44 -11.43
CA GLU A 265 18.83 5.44 -11.88
C GLU A 265 20.04 5.51 -10.94
#